data_e5cec24188f5c6f490d01569dbef1d61
#
_entry.id   e5cec24188f5c6f490d01569dbef1d61
#
_cell.length_a   1.000
_cell.length_b   1.000
_cell.length_c   1.000
_cell.angle_alpha   90.00
_cell.angle_beta   90.00
_cell.angle_gamma   90.00
#
_symmetry.space_group_name_H-M   'P 1'
#
loop_
_entity.id
_entity.type
_entity.pdbx_description
1 polymer ?
#
loop_
_entity_poly.entity_id
_entity_poly.type
_entity_poly.pdbx_seq_one_letter_code
_entity_poly.pdbx_strand_id
1 'polypeptide(L)'
;MKFTFISSAVALVASTLLLNGAEAQQLCNGYAELCTKTYDQVAYATAHNAFAYTPPGALAANQNNDIPTQLKDGIRAFMLDAYNLPSGATNDIELCHTSCNLLDAGPLSTVLGQFKTFMDQNPNEVISIFWENAANLTPARFQTVYQAAGMTPYLYTQTTGNTTWPTLASMISSKKRLLNFVDSGADASVPWLMAEYDFIFETPYAITKGAEYPCTIDRPKDQERGMYVMNHFITGQVTVGGQTYDVPQSSIVAQTNGPDLASHANKCTQTFNKIPNFVAVDFYEQGSLLQTVAQLNGVTWNGEAATPAAGAKKSAAAGKITGATSVVASLTAAAAAAVFAL
;
A
#
# COMPACT_ATOMS: atom_id res chain seq x y z
N MET A 1 24.35 -82.60 38.87
CA MET A 1 23.64 -81.85 37.77
C MET A 1 23.69 -80.38 38.16
N LYS A 2 24.50 -79.59 37.48
CA LYS A 2 24.59 -78.15 37.68
C LYS A 2 23.85 -77.49 36.55
N PHE A 3 22.76 -76.74 36.81
CA PHE A 3 22.05 -75.94 35.83
C PHE A 3 22.62 -74.52 35.84
N THR A 4 23.14 -74.12 34.72
CA THR A 4 23.65 -72.78 34.46
C THR A 4 22.52 -71.96 33.82
N PHE A 5 22.07 -70.90 34.52
CA PHE A 5 21.12 -69.95 33.95
C PHE A 5 21.88 -68.86 33.14
N ILE A 6 21.56 -68.76 31.87
CA ILE A 6 22.04 -67.70 30.97
C ILE A 6 21.01 -66.59 31.01
N SER A 7 21.38 -65.44 31.62
CA SER A 7 20.57 -64.22 31.59
C SER A 7 20.87 -63.46 30.32
N SER A 8 19.89 -63.41 29.40
CA SER A 8 19.94 -62.53 28.20
C SER A 8 19.52 -61.13 28.59
N ALA A 9 20.47 -60.19 28.58
CA ALA A 9 20.19 -58.76 28.67
C ALA A 9 19.71 -58.24 27.34
N VAL A 10 18.43 -57.78 27.25
CA VAL A 10 17.88 -57.06 26.13
C VAL A 10 18.23 -55.61 26.31
N ALA A 11 19.14 -55.09 25.47
CA ALA A 11 19.46 -53.67 25.40
C ALA A 11 18.36 -52.94 24.62
N LEU A 12 17.54 -52.16 25.29
CA LEU A 12 16.59 -51.24 24.65
C LEU A 12 17.36 -50.02 24.15
N VAL A 13 17.57 -49.94 22.83
CA VAL A 13 18.09 -48.76 22.18
C VAL A 13 16.92 -47.79 22.00
N ALA A 14 16.82 -46.79 22.88
CA ALA A 14 15.90 -45.70 22.72
C ALA A 14 16.44 -44.76 21.64
N SER A 15 15.91 -44.89 20.43
CA SER A 15 16.14 -43.94 19.33
C SER A 15 15.38 -42.67 19.64
N THR A 16 16.04 -41.66 20.20
CA THR A 16 15.54 -40.29 20.28
C THR A 16 15.52 -39.70 18.87
N LEU A 17 14.35 -39.75 18.22
CA LEU A 17 14.06 -38.97 17.07
C LEU A 17 14.07 -37.49 17.50
N LEU A 18 15.18 -36.82 17.27
CA LEU A 18 15.23 -35.35 17.24
C LEU A 18 14.35 -34.89 16.08
N LEU A 19 13.08 -34.59 16.36
CA LEU A 19 12.24 -33.79 15.49
C LEU A 19 12.86 -32.39 15.48
N ASN A 20 13.79 -32.17 14.55
CA ASN A 20 14.13 -30.80 14.15
C ASN A 20 12.88 -30.24 13.49
N GLY A 21 11.99 -29.66 14.30
CA GLY A 21 10.97 -28.76 13.80
C GLY A 21 11.71 -27.61 13.14
N ALA A 22 11.79 -27.62 11.81
CA ALA A 22 12.18 -26.42 11.08
C ALA A 22 11.15 -25.36 11.49
N GLU A 23 11.56 -24.42 12.34
CA GLU A 23 10.73 -23.24 12.59
C GLU A 23 10.47 -22.59 11.23
N ALA A 24 9.20 -22.36 10.91
CA ALA A 24 8.84 -21.71 9.67
C ALA A 24 9.57 -20.37 9.64
N GLN A 25 10.40 -20.16 8.62
CA GLN A 25 11.18 -18.94 8.47
C GLN A 25 10.25 -17.74 8.47
N GLN A 26 10.53 -16.75 9.32
CA GLN A 26 9.74 -15.52 9.36
C GLN A 26 9.83 -14.81 8.00
N LEU A 27 8.67 -14.43 7.45
CA LEU A 27 8.59 -13.58 6.28
C LEU A 27 8.23 -12.16 6.72
N CYS A 28 8.81 -11.17 6.06
CA CYS A 28 8.51 -9.76 6.26
C CYS A 28 8.08 -9.19 4.90
N ASN A 29 6.86 -8.67 4.79
CA ASN A 29 6.26 -8.29 3.51
C ASN A 29 6.40 -9.41 2.45
N GLY A 30 6.19 -10.67 2.87
CA GLY A 30 6.21 -11.84 2.02
C GLY A 30 7.57 -12.50 1.76
N TYR A 31 8.69 -11.90 2.18
CA TYR A 31 10.04 -12.40 1.89
C TYR A 31 10.91 -12.45 3.14
N ALA A 32 11.65 -13.54 3.30
CA ALA A 32 12.56 -13.71 4.43
C ALA A 32 13.76 -12.76 4.39
N GLU A 33 14.24 -12.48 3.20
CA GLU A 33 15.37 -11.59 2.94
C GLU A 33 15.09 -10.15 3.36
N LEU A 34 13.82 -9.73 3.37
CA LEU A 34 13.44 -8.39 3.79
C LEU A 34 13.47 -8.20 5.30
N CYS A 35 13.44 -9.28 6.09
CA CYS A 35 13.40 -9.18 7.53
C CYS A 35 14.62 -8.50 8.13
N THR A 36 15.79 -8.65 7.51
CA THR A 36 17.06 -8.06 7.97
C THR A 36 17.35 -6.67 7.35
N LYS A 37 16.60 -6.27 6.33
CA LYS A 37 16.72 -4.93 5.73
C LYS A 37 16.06 -3.89 6.63
N THR A 38 16.68 -2.71 6.72
CA THR A 38 16.05 -1.56 7.36
C THR A 38 14.96 -1.00 6.46
N TYR A 39 13.98 -0.31 7.05
CA TYR A 39 12.81 0.21 6.33
C TYR A 39 13.19 1.05 5.09
N ASP A 40 14.23 1.87 5.21
CA ASP A 40 14.76 2.73 4.15
C ASP A 40 15.57 1.98 3.07
N GLN A 41 15.81 0.68 3.26
CA GLN A 41 16.52 -0.18 2.28
C GLN A 41 15.55 -1.05 1.46
N VAL A 42 14.25 -0.89 1.65
CA VAL A 42 13.22 -1.70 0.98
C VAL A 42 12.47 -0.87 -0.05
N ALA A 43 12.19 -1.48 -1.19
CA ALA A 43 11.27 -0.96 -2.19
C ALA A 43 9.85 -1.49 -1.91
N TYR A 44 8.85 -0.63 -1.93
CA TYR A 44 7.44 -0.93 -1.67
C TYR A 44 6.60 -0.69 -2.92
N ALA A 45 5.79 -1.66 -3.30
CA ALA A 45 4.75 -1.47 -4.31
C ALA A 45 3.73 -0.48 -3.76
N THR A 46 3.53 0.62 -4.49
CA THR A 46 2.73 1.76 -4.05
C THR A 46 1.56 2.00 -4.99
N ALA A 47 0.35 2.05 -4.45
CA ALA A 47 -0.84 2.42 -5.20
C ALA A 47 -1.07 3.95 -5.07
N HIS A 48 -0.94 4.67 -6.20
CA HIS A 48 -1.31 6.08 -6.28
C HIS A 48 -2.83 6.20 -6.17
N ASN A 49 -3.32 7.14 -5.38
CA ASN A 49 -4.75 7.33 -5.09
C ASN A 49 -5.48 6.00 -4.83
N ALA A 50 -4.94 5.20 -3.90
CA ALA A 50 -5.36 3.84 -3.62
C ALA A 50 -6.86 3.69 -3.30
N PHE A 51 -7.47 4.73 -2.74
CA PHE A 51 -8.89 4.83 -2.39
C PHE A 51 -9.79 5.13 -3.59
N ALA A 52 -9.21 5.71 -4.67
CA ALA A 52 -9.95 6.14 -5.85
C ALA A 52 -10.16 4.96 -6.80
N TYR A 53 -10.94 3.99 -6.36
CA TYR A 53 -11.37 2.85 -7.17
C TYR A 53 -12.87 2.91 -7.38
N THR A 54 -13.31 2.55 -8.57
CA THR A 54 -14.73 2.43 -8.89
C THR A 54 -14.90 1.32 -9.94
N PRO A 55 -16.15 0.89 -10.20
CA PRO A 55 -16.41 -0.01 -11.32
C PRO A 55 -15.77 0.52 -12.62
N PRO A 56 -15.31 -0.36 -13.51
CA PRO A 56 -14.60 0.01 -14.73
C PRO A 56 -15.27 1.14 -15.49
N GLY A 57 -14.50 2.21 -15.83
CA GLY A 57 -14.94 3.32 -16.64
C GLY A 57 -15.21 4.64 -15.91
N ALA A 58 -14.99 4.72 -14.61
CA ALA A 58 -15.04 6.02 -13.92
C ALA A 58 -13.80 6.86 -14.28
N LEU A 59 -14.03 8.09 -14.74
CA LEU A 59 -12.98 8.97 -15.27
C LEU A 59 -11.91 9.33 -14.23
N ALA A 60 -12.25 9.36 -12.96
CA ALA A 60 -11.35 9.77 -11.88
C ALA A 60 -10.80 8.57 -11.07
N ALA A 61 -11.03 7.33 -11.49
CA ALA A 61 -10.49 6.17 -10.80
C ALA A 61 -9.04 5.93 -11.17
N ASN A 62 -8.16 5.82 -10.18
CA ASN A 62 -6.74 5.50 -10.34
C ASN A 62 -6.46 4.01 -10.16
N GLN A 63 -7.40 3.26 -9.59
CA GLN A 63 -7.26 1.83 -9.33
C GLN A 63 -8.53 1.08 -9.75
N ASN A 64 -8.39 -0.18 -10.17
CA ASN A 64 -9.53 -1.05 -10.43
C ASN A 64 -9.97 -1.85 -9.20
N ASN A 65 -9.06 -2.08 -8.26
CA ASN A 65 -9.27 -2.91 -7.09
C ASN A 65 -9.41 -2.06 -5.82
N ASP A 66 -10.24 -2.52 -4.89
CA ASP A 66 -10.37 -1.93 -3.57
C ASP A 66 -9.14 -2.15 -2.68
N ILE A 67 -9.01 -1.41 -1.60
CA ILE A 67 -7.88 -1.50 -0.67
C ILE A 67 -7.68 -2.91 -0.09
N PRO A 68 -8.71 -3.67 0.32
CA PRO A 68 -8.55 -5.05 0.73
C PRO A 68 -7.91 -5.95 -0.33
N THR A 69 -8.27 -5.79 -1.59
CA THR A 69 -7.68 -6.52 -2.71
C THR A 69 -6.24 -6.08 -2.96
N GLN A 70 -5.97 -4.76 -2.97
CA GLN A 70 -4.62 -4.22 -3.09
C GLN A 70 -3.68 -4.77 -2.00
N LEU A 71 -4.12 -4.79 -0.74
CA LEU A 71 -3.38 -5.36 0.39
C LEU A 71 -3.08 -6.84 0.20
N LYS A 72 -4.08 -7.62 -0.25
CA LYS A 72 -3.95 -9.05 -0.53
C LYS A 72 -2.97 -9.30 -1.68
N ASP A 73 -2.98 -8.46 -2.70
CA ASP A 73 -2.14 -8.59 -3.89
C ASP A 73 -0.68 -8.15 -3.65
N GLY A 74 -0.36 -7.53 -2.50
CA GLY A 74 1.01 -7.20 -2.13
C GLY A 74 1.36 -5.71 -2.16
N ILE A 75 0.38 -4.81 -2.35
CA ILE A 75 0.60 -3.38 -2.15
C ILE A 75 0.88 -3.13 -0.67
N ARG A 76 1.95 -2.34 -0.39
CA ARG A 76 2.40 -2.04 0.97
C ARG A 76 2.62 -0.55 1.22
N ALA A 77 2.39 0.29 0.20
CA ALA A 77 2.28 1.73 0.37
C ALA A 77 1.03 2.25 -0.36
N PHE A 78 0.34 3.20 0.25
CA PHE A 78 -0.96 3.69 -0.19
C PHE A 78 -0.95 5.21 -0.15
N MET A 79 -1.25 5.87 -1.26
CA MET A 79 -1.44 7.32 -1.32
C MET A 79 -2.93 7.62 -1.21
N LEU A 80 -3.30 8.50 -0.28
CA LEU A 80 -4.68 8.84 0.06
C LEU A 80 -4.84 10.35 0.22
N ASP A 81 -5.94 10.91 -0.28
CA ASP A 81 -6.24 12.34 -0.19
C ASP A 81 -7.27 12.62 0.90
N ALA A 82 -6.93 13.55 1.78
CA ALA A 82 -7.73 13.89 2.94
C ALA A 82 -8.55 15.16 2.73
N TYR A 83 -9.89 15.02 2.81
CA TYR A 83 -10.85 16.10 2.66
C TYR A 83 -11.72 16.27 3.89
N ASN A 84 -12.41 17.42 3.98
CA ASN A 84 -13.47 17.60 4.96
C ASN A 84 -14.69 16.75 4.60
N LEU A 85 -15.40 16.24 5.62
CA LEU A 85 -16.70 15.61 5.41
C LEU A 85 -17.67 16.59 4.74
N PRO A 86 -18.48 16.14 3.75
CA PRO A 86 -19.49 16.97 3.10
C PRO A 86 -20.52 17.56 4.10
N SER A 87 -20.78 16.88 5.20
CA SER A 87 -21.64 17.35 6.29
C SER A 87 -21.07 18.49 7.11
N GLY A 88 -19.77 18.82 6.96
CA GLY A 88 -19.04 19.76 7.81
C GLY A 88 -18.71 19.23 9.20
N ALA A 89 -19.04 17.97 9.51
CA ALA A 89 -18.64 17.32 10.76
C ALA A 89 -17.11 17.16 10.86
N THR A 90 -16.60 17.07 12.08
CA THR A 90 -15.15 17.02 12.34
C THR A 90 -14.67 15.72 12.99
N ASN A 91 -15.52 14.72 13.08
CA ASN A 91 -15.22 13.45 13.74
C ASN A 91 -14.65 12.38 12.79
N ASP A 92 -14.62 12.65 11.48
CA ASP A 92 -14.00 11.78 10.47
C ASP A 92 -13.35 12.61 9.36
N ILE A 93 -12.69 11.97 8.41
CA ILE A 93 -12.04 12.54 7.22
C ILE A 93 -12.69 11.88 6.02
N GLU A 94 -12.99 12.65 4.98
CA GLU A 94 -13.50 12.11 3.71
C GLU A 94 -12.34 11.84 2.76
N LEU A 95 -12.43 10.77 1.99
CA LEU A 95 -11.45 10.42 0.95
C LEU A 95 -12.06 10.76 -0.40
N CYS A 96 -11.54 11.81 -1.04
CA CYS A 96 -12.04 12.28 -2.33
C CYS A 96 -10.89 12.48 -3.32
N HIS A 97 -11.09 12.10 -4.58
CA HIS A 97 -10.11 12.37 -5.62
C HIS A 97 -10.48 13.62 -6.41
N THR A 98 -9.59 14.60 -6.44
CA THR A 98 -9.73 15.94 -7.06
C THR A 98 -10.85 16.75 -6.39
N SER A 99 -12.02 16.18 -6.18
CA SER A 99 -13.13 16.74 -5.41
C SER A 99 -14.14 15.64 -5.05
N CYS A 100 -14.86 15.80 -3.94
CA CYS A 100 -15.89 14.84 -3.53
C CYS A 100 -17.07 14.76 -4.51
N ASN A 101 -17.26 15.76 -5.37
CA ASN A 101 -18.26 15.71 -6.44
C ASN A 101 -17.83 14.84 -7.63
N LEU A 102 -16.52 14.64 -7.81
CA LEU A 102 -15.99 13.87 -8.91
C LEU A 102 -15.80 12.39 -8.53
N LEU A 103 -15.16 12.15 -7.40
CA LEU A 103 -15.05 10.82 -6.79
C LEU A 103 -15.01 10.96 -5.28
N ASP A 104 -15.98 10.36 -4.62
CA ASP A 104 -16.12 10.24 -3.17
C ASP A 104 -16.04 8.76 -2.80
N ALA A 105 -14.97 8.38 -2.09
CA ALA A 105 -14.73 7.03 -1.63
C ALA A 105 -15.23 6.79 -0.18
N GLY A 106 -15.81 7.82 0.42
CA GLY A 106 -16.39 7.75 1.75
C GLY A 106 -15.40 8.02 2.89
N PRO A 107 -15.82 7.76 4.13
CA PRO A 107 -15.07 8.16 5.32
C PRO A 107 -13.84 7.29 5.56
N LEU A 108 -12.76 7.93 6.03
CA LEU A 108 -11.50 7.29 6.40
C LEU A 108 -11.67 6.18 7.44
N SER A 109 -12.61 6.32 8.38
CA SER A 109 -12.87 5.30 9.38
C SER A 109 -13.19 3.93 8.77
N THR A 110 -13.90 3.90 7.63
CA THR A 110 -14.17 2.67 6.88
C THR A 110 -12.89 2.04 6.34
N VAL A 111 -12.04 2.85 5.72
CA VAL A 111 -10.76 2.41 5.14
C VAL A 111 -9.78 1.95 6.23
N LEU A 112 -9.70 2.66 7.36
CA LEU A 112 -8.88 2.22 8.50
C LEU A 112 -9.36 0.89 9.09
N GLY A 113 -10.68 0.62 9.08
CA GLY A 113 -11.23 -0.69 9.44
C GLY A 113 -10.74 -1.82 8.54
N GLN A 114 -10.57 -1.56 7.24
CA GLN A 114 -9.99 -2.51 6.27
C GLN A 114 -8.51 -2.76 6.53
N PHE A 115 -7.71 -1.70 6.72
CA PHE A 115 -6.30 -1.81 7.11
C PHE A 115 -6.15 -2.58 8.43
N LYS A 116 -6.96 -2.24 9.44
CA LYS A 116 -6.91 -2.94 10.73
C LYS A 116 -7.18 -4.43 10.58
N THR A 117 -8.23 -4.79 9.85
CA THR A 117 -8.59 -6.19 9.60
C THR A 117 -7.43 -6.94 8.93
N PHE A 118 -6.81 -6.35 7.91
CA PHE A 118 -5.66 -6.94 7.25
C PHE A 118 -4.47 -7.08 8.19
N MET A 119 -4.13 -6.03 8.93
CA MET A 119 -2.98 -6.04 9.85
C MET A 119 -3.16 -7.03 11.00
N ASP A 120 -4.38 -7.21 11.51
CA ASP A 120 -4.67 -8.21 12.55
C ASP A 120 -4.44 -9.64 12.04
N GLN A 121 -4.79 -9.90 10.78
CA GLN A 121 -4.66 -11.21 10.14
C GLN A 121 -3.24 -11.47 9.60
N ASN A 122 -2.47 -10.41 9.34
CA ASN A 122 -1.15 -10.47 8.72
C ASN A 122 -0.11 -9.74 9.60
N PRO A 123 0.35 -10.38 10.70
CA PRO A 123 1.20 -9.72 11.69
C PRO A 123 2.60 -9.38 11.16
N ASN A 124 3.03 -9.94 10.05
CA ASN A 124 4.37 -9.78 9.48
C ASN A 124 4.45 -8.73 8.35
N GLU A 125 3.43 -7.90 8.23
CA GLU A 125 3.36 -6.89 7.18
C GLU A 125 3.60 -5.48 7.72
N VAL A 126 4.50 -4.74 7.08
CA VAL A 126 4.80 -3.33 7.32
C VAL A 126 4.16 -2.52 6.21
N ILE A 127 3.36 -1.52 6.58
CA ILE A 127 2.53 -0.74 5.66
C ILE A 127 2.83 0.74 5.83
N SER A 128 2.81 1.49 4.73
CA SER A 128 2.94 2.94 4.70
C SER A 128 1.70 3.58 4.11
N ILE A 129 1.29 4.72 4.67
CA ILE A 129 0.23 5.57 4.12
C ILE A 129 0.82 6.96 3.91
N PHE A 130 0.62 7.49 2.71
CA PHE A 130 0.95 8.85 2.31
C PHE A 130 -0.32 9.67 2.23
N TRP A 131 -0.34 10.80 2.87
CA TRP A 131 -1.48 11.70 2.94
C TRP A 131 -1.23 12.95 2.11
N GLU A 132 -2.03 13.16 1.08
CA GLU A 132 -2.24 14.48 0.51
C GLU A 132 -3.29 15.20 1.36
N ASN A 133 -2.87 16.21 2.13
CA ASN A 133 -3.74 16.96 3.03
C ASN A 133 -4.47 18.09 2.29
N ALA A 134 -5.28 17.74 1.31
CA ALA A 134 -5.93 18.67 0.39
C ALA A 134 -6.83 19.72 1.11
N ALA A 135 -7.39 19.37 2.26
CA ALA A 135 -8.25 20.26 3.04
C ALA A 135 -7.53 20.98 4.18
N ASN A 136 -6.20 20.90 4.28
CA ASN A 136 -5.41 21.46 5.38
C ASN A 136 -5.95 21.06 6.77
N LEU A 137 -6.24 19.78 6.93
CA LEU A 137 -6.73 19.21 8.18
C LEU A 137 -5.63 19.26 9.26
N THR A 138 -6.05 19.48 10.51
CA THR A 138 -5.10 19.46 11.63
C THR A 138 -4.66 18.04 11.97
N PRO A 139 -3.42 17.81 12.48
CA PRO A 139 -2.99 16.51 12.98
C PRO A 139 -3.94 15.89 14.01
N ALA A 140 -4.52 16.71 14.88
CA ALA A 140 -5.51 16.26 15.84
C ALA A 140 -6.76 15.61 15.20
N ARG A 141 -7.13 16.04 13.98
CA ARG A 141 -8.22 15.42 13.22
C ARG A 141 -7.85 13.97 12.85
N PHE A 142 -6.67 13.77 12.28
CA PHE A 142 -6.15 12.42 11.98
C PHE A 142 -6.08 11.58 13.26
N GLN A 143 -5.55 12.13 14.36
CA GLN A 143 -5.46 11.44 15.64
C GLN A 143 -6.82 10.92 16.12
N THR A 144 -7.85 11.75 16.03
CA THR A 144 -9.22 11.38 16.44
C THR A 144 -9.72 10.16 15.66
N VAL A 145 -9.59 10.18 14.34
CA VAL A 145 -10.07 9.08 13.48
C VAL A 145 -9.25 7.81 13.71
N TYR A 146 -7.92 7.89 13.78
CA TYR A 146 -7.04 6.75 14.02
C TYR A 146 -7.26 6.11 15.39
N GLN A 147 -7.49 6.91 16.42
CA GLN A 147 -7.83 6.41 17.77
C GLN A 147 -9.19 5.70 17.77
N ALA A 148 -10.21 6.29 17.17
CA ALA A 148 -11.54 5.71 17.06
C ALA A 148 -11.53 4.38 16.29
N ALA A 149 -10.69 4.27 15.24
CA ALA A 149 -10.49 3.05 14.46
C ALA A 149 -9.60 2.00 15.16
N GLY A 150 -9.03 2.31 16.34
CA GLY A 150 -8.16 1.40 17.07
C GLY A 150 -6.78 1.16 16.42
N MET A 151 -6.28 2.12 15.65
CA MET A 151 -5.01 1.99 14.90
C MET A 151 -3.77 2.32 15.73
N THR A 152 -3.92 2.95 16.88
CA THR A 152 -2.82 3.41 17.76
C THR A 152 -1.75 2.33 18.06
N PRO A 153 -2.08 1.04 18.28
CA PRO A 153 -1.06 0.02 18.57
C PRO A 153 -0.04 -0.18 17.45
N TYR A 154 -0.42 0.08 16.19
CA TYR A 154 0.41 -0.18 15.00
C TYR A 154 1.30 0.99 14.61
N LEU A 155 1.00 2.20 15.10
CA LEU A 155 1.62 3.45 14.63
C LEU A 155 3.11 3.49 14.98
N TYR A 156 3.94 3.71 13.96
CA TYR A 156 5.36 3.95 14.08
C TYR A 156 5.63 5.47 14.07
N THR A 157 6.66 5.86 14.77
CA THR A 157 7.15 7.26 14.79
C THR A 157 8.65 7.26 14.55
N GLN A 158 9.12 8.08 13.60
CA GLN A 158 10.53 8.40 13.41
C GLN A 158 10.78 9.84 13.85
N THR A 159 11.86 10.05 14.55
CA THR A 159 12.26 11.41 14.94
C THR A 159 12.88 12.13 13.74
N THR A 160 12.42 13.35 13.47
CA THR A 160 13.02 14.23 12.44
C THR A 160 14.53 14.36 12.64
N GLY A 161 15.29 14.23 11.56
CA GLY A 161 16.74 14.22 11.58
C GLY A 161 17.40 12.90 11.96
N ASN A 162 16.65 11.90 12.44
CA ASN A 162 17.17 10.55 12.63
C ASN A 162 17.16 9.79 11.30
N THR A 163 18.32 9.42 10.81
CA THR A 163 18.51 8.67 9.56
C THR A 163 18.59 7.15 9.77
N THR A 164 18.54 6.69 11.02
CA THR A 164 18.60 5.26 11.35
C THR A 164 17.19 4.67 11.42
N TRP A 165 16.85 3.80 10.49
CA TRP A 165 15.58 3.10 10.46
C TRP A 165 15.70 1.69 11.05
N PRO A 166 14.67 1.18 11.73
CA PRO A 166 14.65 -0.20 12.20
C PRO A 166 14.55 -1.18 11.04
N THR A 167 14.96 -2.42 11.27
CA THR A 167 14.69 -3.52 10.33
C THR A 167 13.20 -3.87 10.32
N LEU A 168 12.71 -4.45 9.20
CA LEU A 168 11.30 -4.87 9.14
C LEU A 168 10.98 -5.88 10.26
N ALA A 169 11.89 -6.81 10.57
CA ALA A 169 11.70 -7.72 11.69
C ALA A 169 11.54 -6.99 13.04
N SER A 170 12.29 -5.92 13.28
CA SER A 170 12.17 -5.11 14.49
C SER A 170 10.83 -4.37 14.56
N MET A 171 10.35 -3.81 13.44
CA MET A 171 9.05 -3.16 13.36
C MET A 171 7.90 -4.14 13.61
N ILE A 172 7.99 -5.34 13.07
CA ILE A 172 7.02 -6.43 13.26
C ILE A 172 7.00 -6.88 14.71
N SER A 173 8.17 -7.15 15.31
CA SER A 173 8.27 -7.62 16.70
C SER A 173 7.74 -6.58 17.71
N SER A 174 7.96 -5.30 17.45
CA SER A 174 7.43 -4.20 18.27
C SER A 174 5.95 -3.88 17.97
N LYS A 175 5.36 -4.49 16.94
CA LYS A 175 4.04 -4.19 16.39
C LYS A 175 3.91 -2.76 15.83
N LYS A 176 4.97 -1.96 15.80
CA LYS A 176 5.01 -0.59 15.27
C LYS A 176 5.34 -0.64 13.78
N ARG A 177 4.33 -0.95 12.96
CA ARG A 177 4.48 -1.36 11.57
C ARG A 177 3.51 -0.69 10.59
N LEU A 178 2.86 0.41 11.04
CA LEU A 178 2.10 1.33 10.20
C LEU A 178 2.76 2.70 10.27
N LEU A 179 3.30 3.13 9.14
CA LEU A 179 3.92 4.45 8.98
C LEU A 179 2.94 5.38 8.28
N ASN A 180 2.89 6.63 8.72
CA ASN A 180 2.07 7.66 8.10
C ASN A 180 2.92 8.88 7.80
N PHE A 181 2.93 9.29 6.54
CA PHE A 181 3.58 10.48 6.05
C PHE A 181 2.52 11.45 5.55
N VAL A 182 2.68 12.73 5.83
CA VAL A 182 1.78 13.77 5.33
C VAL A 182 2.58 14.86 4.62
N ASP A 183 2.10 15.28 3.46
CA ASP A 183 2.74 16.30 2.63
C ASP A 183 2.80 17.68 3.30
N SER A 184 1.80 17.98 4.11
CA SER A 184 1.66 19.29 4.75
C SER A 184 0.90 19.21 6.08
N GLY A 185 1.20 20.16 6.99
CA GLY A 185 0.46 20.34 8.23
C GLY A 185 0.84 19.38 9.37
N ALA A 186 1.94 18.61 9.26
CA ALA A 186 2.45 17.83 10.38
C ALA A 186 2.91 18.73 11.53
N ASP A 187 2.71 18.29 12.76
CA ASP A 187 3.26 18.95 13.96
C ASP A 187 3.59 17.94 15.07
N ALA A 188 4.32 18.41 16.09
CA ALA A 188 4.80 17.57 17.17
C ALA A 188 3.69 17.03 18.10
N SER A 189 2.46 17.53 18.02
CA SER A 189 1.34 17.04 18.85
C SER A 189 0.89 15.63 18.44
N VAL A 190 1.16 15.25 17.19
CA VAL A 190 0.83 13.93 16.63
C VAL A 190 2.07 13.35 15.93
N PRO A 191 3.07 12.88 16.69
CA PRO A 191 4.39 12.57 16.15
C PRO A 191 4.45 11.36 15.20
N TRP A 192 3.42 10.55 15.16
CA TRP A 192 3.30 9.44 14.21
C TRP A 192 2.77 9.87 12.81
N LEU A 193 2.19 11.06 12.70
CA LEU A 193 1.85 11.70 11.42
C LEU A 193 3.08 12.53 10.99
N MET A 194 4.02 11.87 10.35
CA MET A 194 5.34 12.40 10.07
C MET A 194 5.29 13.33 8.84
N ALA A 195 6.02 14.46 8.90
CA ALA A 195 6.20 15.29 7.71
C ALA A 195 6.96 14.49 6.66
N GLU A 196 6.33 14.28 5.51
CA GLU A 196 6.90 13.45 4.44
C GLU A 196 8.27 13.96 4.01
N TYR A 197 8.35 15.24 3.73
CA TYR A 197 9.55 15.87 3.17
C TYR A 197 10.71 16.06 4.15
N ASP A 198 10.57 15.62 5.40
CA ASP A 198 11.70 15.45 6.31
C ASP A 198 12.51 14.18 6.01
N PHE A 199 11.88 13.16 5.42
CA PHE A 199 12.46 11.83 5.22
C PHE A 199 12.51 11.39 3.75
N ILE A 200 11.61 11.90 2.92
CA ILE A 200 11.31 11.41 1.58
C ILE A 200 11.32 12.59 0.61
N PHE A 201 11.90 12.39 -0.58
CA PHE A 201 11.66 13.27 -1.71
C PHE A 201 10.88 12.54 -2.79
N GLU A 202 10.31 13.28 -3.74
CA GLU A 202 9.56 12.71 -4.84
C GLU A 202 10.11 13.14 -6.19
N THR A 203 9.97 12.24 -7.18
CA THR A 203 10.12 12.61 -8.59
C THR A 203 8.84 13.31 -9.08
N PRO A 204 8.90 14.04 -10.20
CA PRO A 204 7.71 14.71 -10.75
C PRO A 204 6.51 13.76 -10.94
N TYR A 205 5.34 14.22 -10.55
CA TYR A 205 4.09 13.46 -10.62
C TYR A 205 3.18 13.89 -11.78
N ALA A 206 3.29 15.14 -12.25
CA ALA A 206 2.43 15.67 -13.32
C ALA A 206 2.98 15.31 -14.71
N ILE A 207 3.10 14.02 -15.02
CA ILE A 207 3.63 13.53 -16.29
C ILE A 207 2.49 13.32 -17.27
N THR A 208 2.59 13.94 -18.44
CA THR A 208 1.60 13.81 -19.53
C THR A 208 2.05 12.79 -20.56
N LYS A 209 1.09 12.26 -21.33
CA LYS A 209 1.35 11.26 -22.38
C LYS A 209 2.42 11.74 -23.35
N GLY A 210 3.41 10.89 -23.63
CA GLY A 210 4.53 11.15 -24.55
C GLY A 210 5.70 11.90 -23.91
N ALA A 211 5.60 12.32 -22.65
CA ALA A 211 6.73 12.83 -21.89
C ALA A 211 7.59 11.69 -21.36
N GLU A 212 8.89 11.95 -21.21
CA GLU A 212 9.78 11.03 -20.47
C GLU A 212 9.54 11.15 -18.98
N TYR A 213 9.72 10.04 -18.25
CA TYR A 213 9.73 10.04 -16.80
C TYR A 213 11.08 10.59 -16.30
N PRO A 214 11.11 11.78 -15.66
CA PRO A 214 12.36 12.36 -15.19
C PRO A 214 12.77 11.78 -13.82
N CYS A 215 14.06 11.53 -13.66
CA CYS A 215 14.66 11.24 -12.36
C CYS A 215 15.27 12.54 -11.81
N THR A 216 14.42 13.49 -11.46
CA THR A 216 14.77 14.76 -10.81
C THR A 216 13.99 14.90 -9.51
N ILE A 217 14.47 15.75 -8.60
CA ILE A 217 13.79 16.01 -7.32
C ILE A 217 12.77 17.11 -7.54
N ASP A 218 11.50 16.80 -7.29
CA ASP A 218 10.38 17.75 -7.44
C ASP A 218 9.89 18.27 -6.07
N ARG A 219 9.64 17.39 -5.13
CA ARG A 219 9.18 17.72 -3.78
C ARG A 219 10.03 17.04 -2.70
N PRO A 220 10.58 17.73 -1.71
CA PRO A 220 10.76 19.19 -1.67
C PRO A 220 11.79 19.60 -2.72
N LYS A 221 11.56 20.73 -3.36
CA LYS A 221 12.35 21.16 -4.51
C LYS A 221 13.84 21.16 -4.21
N ASP A 222 14.62 20.46 -5.05
CA ASP A 222 16.09 20.41 -5.03
C ASP A 222 16.69 19.92 -3.69
N GLN A 223 15.93 19.17 -2.88
CA GLN A 223 16.38 18.67 -1.58
C GLN A 223 16.28 17.16 -1.52
N GLU A 224 17.41 16.49 -1.63
CA GLU A 224 17.49 15.05 -1.48
C GLU A 224 17.22 14.59 -0.03
N ARG A 225 16.60 13.42 0.12
CA ARG A 225 16.32 12.76 1.39
C ARG A 225 16.85 11.32 1.36
N GLY A 226 16.75 10.64 2.51
CA GLY A 226 17.16 9.25 2.64
C GLY A 226 16.37 8.29 1.74
N MET A 227 15.09 8.54 1.58
CA MET A 227 14.16 7.75 0.77
C MET A 227 13.54 8.58 -0.35
N TYR A 228 12.89 7.91 -1.33
CA TYR A 228 12.09 8.63 -2.32
C TYR A 228 10.90 7.84 -2.86
N VAL A 229 9.90 8.60 -3.28
CA VAL A 229 8.79 8.16 -4.12
C VAL A 229 9.19 8.35 -5.58
N MET A 230 9.14 7.28 -6.35
CA MET A 230 9.20 7.33 -7.80
C MET A 230 7.76 7.36 -8.33
N ASN A 231 7.30 8.54 -8.72
CA ASN A 231 6.01 8.70 -9.35
C ASN A 231 6.06 8.19 -10.79
N HIS A 232 5.26 7.16 -11.09
CA HIS A 232 5.26 6.50 -12.39
C HIS A 232 3.83 6.28 -12.90
N PHE A 233 3.15 7.36 -13.16
CA PHE A 233 1.81 7.36 -13.74
C PHE A 233 1.68 8.52 -14.72
N ILE A 234 0.70 8.44 -15.63
CA ILE A 234 0.46 9.46 -16.65
C ILE A 234 -0.91 10.08 -16.41
N THR A 235 -0.90 11.39 -16.31
CA THR A 235 -2.09 12.22 -16.19
C THR A 235 -2.52 12.72 -17.57
N GLY A 236 -3.80 12.57 -17.87
CA GLY A 236 -4.46 13.23 -18.99
C GLY A 236 -5.42 14.27 -18.48
N GLN A 237 -6.08 14.95 -19.40
CA GLN A 237 -7.07 15.98 -19.07
C GLN A 237 -8.41 15.68 -19.72
N VAL A 238 -9.49 15.94 -19.00
CA VAL A 238 -10.85 15.90 -19.49
C VAL A 238 -11.57 17.19 -19.13
N THR A 239 -12.32 17.75 -20.06
CA THR A 239 -13.12 18.96 -19.82
C THR A 239 -14.59 18.57 -19.71
N VAL A 240 -15.20 18.85 -18.56
CA VAL A 240 -16.61 18.60 -18.26
C VAL A 240 -17.24 19.90 -17.74
N GLY A 241 -18.32 20.35 -18.36
CA GLY A 241 -19.01 21.59 -17.93
C GLY A 241 -18.14 22.86 -18.01
N GLY A 242 -17.12 22.88 -18.87
CA GLY A 242 -16.19 24.01 -19.00
C GLY A 242 -15.05 24.03 -17.99
N GLN A 243 -14.98 23.04 -17.10
CA GLN A 243 -13.86 22.83 -16.16
C GLN A 243 -12.98 21.67 -16.65
N THR A 244 -11.67 21.84 -16.57
CA THR A 244 -10.69 20.81 -16.93
C THR A 244 -10.21 20.10 -15.68
N TYR A 245 -10.24 18.78 -15.71
CA TYR A 245 -9.82 17.90 -14.62
C TYR A 245 -8.68 17.01 -15.09
N ASP A 246 -7.73 16.79 -14.22
CA ASP A 246 -6.69 15.79 -14.41
C ASP A 246 -7.28 14.40 -14.13
N VAL A 247 -7.01 13.46 -15.03
CA VAL A 247 -7.53 12.08 -14.93
C VAL A 247 -6.45 11.07 -15.30
N PRO A 248 -6.45 9.88 -14.69
CA PRO A 248 -5.50 8.82 -15.03
C PRO A 248 -5.71 8.29 -16.45
N GLN A 249 -4.64 7.86 -17.10
CA GLN A 249 -4.65 7.37 -18.49
C GLN A 249 -4.69 5.84 -18.55
N SER A 250 -5.83 5.24 -18.20
CA SER A 250 -6.00 3.77 -18.14
C SER A 250 -5.69 3.04 -19.44
N SER A 251 -5.88 3.70 -20.61
CA SER A 251 -5.69 3.06 -21.92
C SER A 251 -4.25 2.71 -22.29
N ILE A 252 -3.27 3.27 -21.58
CA ILE A 252 -1.84 3.05 -21.88
C ILE A 252 -1.09 2.38 -20.69
N VAL A 253 -1.80 2.08 -19.63
CA VAL A 253 -1.21 1.56 -18.37
C VAL A 253 -0.45 0.24 -18.57
N ALA A 254 -0.94 -0.65 -19.43
CA ALA A 254 -0.22 -1.91 -19.69
C ALA A 254 1.19 -1.68 -20.26
N GLN A 255 1.39 -0.62 -21.04
CA GLN A 255 2.71 -0.22 -21.53
C GLN A 255 3.50 0.49 -20.43
N THR A 256 2.90 1.49 -19.76
CA THR A 256 3.61 2.28 -18.74
C THR A 256 4.02 1.44 -17.55
N ASN A 257 3.14 0.61 -16.99
CA ASN A 257 3.46 -0.28 -15.85
C ASN A 257 4.20 -1.56 -16.26
N GLY A 258 4.44 -1.75 -17.56
CA GLY A 258 5.21 -2.86 -18.13
C GLY A 258 6.69 -2.50 -18.31
N PRO A 259 7.19 -2.49 -19.57
CA PRO A 259 8.61 -2.25 -19.86
C PRO A 259 9.11 -0.88 -19.39
N ASP A 260 8.26 0.15 -19.45
CA ASP A 260 8.64 1.53 -19.12
C ASP A 260 8.91 1.67 -17.61
N LEU A 261 8.18 0.96 -16.74
CA LEU A 261 8.33 0.99 -15.29
C LEU A 261 9.74 0.51 -14.87
N ALA A 262 10.15 -0.67 -15.35
CA ALA A 262 11.45 -1.23 -15.01
C ALA A 262 12.59 -0.35 -15.54
N SER A 263 12.42 0.23 -16.74
CA SER A 263 13.39 1.17 -17.33
C SER A 263 13.53 2.44 -16.49
N HIS A 264 12.40 3.03 -16.06
CA HIS A 264 12.39 4.21 -15.20
C HIS A 264 13.02 3.93 -13.83
N ALA A 265 12.67 2.81 -13.20
CA ALA A 265 13.25 2.41 -11.91
C ALA A 265 14.77 2.25 -11.99
N ASN A 266 15.29 1.62 -13.06
CA ASN A 266 16.72 1.49 -13.27
C ASN A 266 17.42 2.85 -13.51
N LYS A 267 16.80 3.72 -14.33
CA LYS A 267 17.30 5.08 -14.58
C LYS A 267 17.41 5.88 -13.27
N CYS A 268 16.36 5.88 -12.46
CA CYS A 268 16.35 6.61 -11.19
C CYS A 268 17.31 6.00 -10.16
N THR A 269 17.43 4.66 -10.11
CA THR A 269 18.42 4.00 -9.26
C THR A 269 19.85 4.44 -9.60
N GLN A 270 20.17 4.55 -10.89
CA GLN A 270 21.49 5.05 -11.33
C GLN A 270 21.69 6.53 -11.02
N THR A 271 20.65 7.35 -11.26
CA THR A 271 20.72 8.80 -11.04
C THR A 271 20.91 9.15 -9.57
N PHE A 272 20.17 8.53 -8.67
CA PHE A 272 20.19 8.81 -7.23
C PHE A 272 21.15 7.89 -6.44
N ASN A 273 21.78 6.91 -7.10
CA ASN A 273 22.62 5.88 -6.48
C ASN A 273 21.92 5.14 -5.31
N LYS A 274 20.62 4.96 -5.42
CA LYS A 274 19.74 4.22 -4.49
C LYS A 274 18.47 3.78 -5.19
N ILE A 275 17.89 2.66 -4.74
CA ILE A 275 16.63 2.17 -5.28
C ILE A 275 15.46 3.09 -4.88
N PRO A 276 14.38 3.22 -5.68
CA PRO A 276 13.15 3.86 -5.22
C PRO A 276 12.55 3.05 -4.06
N ASN A 277 12.25 3.75 -2.96
CA ASN A 277 11.59 3.14 -1.82
C ASN A 277 10.10 2.92 -2.09
N PHE A 278 9.47 3.85 -2.79
CA PHE A 278 8.05 3.79 -3.10
C PHE A 278 7.85 3.93 -4.61
N VAL A 279 7.41 2.84 -5.24
CA VAL A 279 7.16 2.81 -6.69
C VAL A 279 5.67 3.03 -6.90
N ALA A 280 5.28 4.29 -7.15
CA ALA A 280 3.87 4.70 -7.22
C ALA A 280 3.33 4.61 -8.65
N VAL A 281 2.23 3.85 -8.81
CA VAL A 281 1.56 3.66 -10.10
C VAL A 281 0.04 3.74 -9.98
N ASP A 282 -0.61 4.09 -11.09
CA ASP A 282 -2.03 3.84 -11.30
C ASP A 282 -2.27 2.40 -11.78
N PHE A 283 -3.44 1.82 -11.49
CA PHE A 283 -3.87 0.50 -11.96
C PHE A 283 -2.78 -0.57 -11.79
N TYR A 284 -2.34 -0.74 -10.55
CA TYR A 284 -1.17 -1.53 -10.16
C TYR A 284 -1.18 -2.99 -10.67
N GLU A 285 -2.35 -3.56 -10.90
CA GLU A 285 -2.54 -4.94 -11.36
C GLU A 285 -2.22 -5.11 -12.85
N GLN A 286 -2.09 -4.00 -13.59
CA GLN A 286 -1.73 -4.02 -15.00
C GLN A 286 -0.22 -3.79 -15.16
N GLY A 287 0.47 -4.74 -15.74
CA GLY A 287 1.91 -4.65 -15.97
C GLY A 287 2.74 -5.42 -14.96
N SER A 288 3.86 -4.86 -14.50
CA SER A 288 4.90 -5.60 -13.78
C SER A 288 5.34 -4.98 -12.46
N LEU A 289 4.48 -4.18 -11.80
CA LEU A 289 4.85 -3.47 -10.56
C LEU A 289 5.46 -4.41 -9.51
N LEU A 290 4.76 -5.48 -9.14
CA LEU A 290 5.20 -6.39 -8.08
C LEU A 290 6.51 -7.11 -8.45
N GLN A 291 6.65 -7.50 -9.73
CA GLN A 291 7.89 -8.09 -10.24
C GLN A 291 9.05 -7.09 -10.20
N THR A 292 8.82 -5.85 -10.62
CA THR A 292 9.82 -4.78 -10.60
C THR A 292 10.28 -4.49 -9.17
N VAL A 293 9.34 -4.39 -8.23
CA VAL A 293 9.64 -4.17 -6.81
C VAL A 293 10.41 -5.35 -6.21
N ALA A 294 10.06 -6.58 -6.54
CA ALA A 294 10.83 -7.76 -6.11
C ALA A 294 12.28 -7.70 -6.63
N GLN A 295 12.48 -7.34 -7.90
CA GLN A 295 13.82 -7.17 -8.49
C GLN A 295 14.62 -6.07 -7.79
N LEU A 296 14.02 -4.90 -7.50
CA LEU A 296 14.67 -3.83 -6.74
C LEU A 296 15.09 -4.29 -5.34
N ASN A 297 14.29 -5.14 -4.72
CA ASN A 297 14.59 -5.72 -3.42
C ASN A 297 15.64 -6.85 -3.47
N GLY A 298 15.98 -7.35 -4.65
CA GLY A 298 16.88 -8.50 -4.83
C GLY A 298 16.26 -9.82 -4.39
N VAL A 299 14.93 -9.95 -4.46
CA VAL A 299 14.19 -11.17 -4.12
C VAL A 299 13.55 -11.78 -5.37
N THR A 300 13.28 -13.09 -5.33
CA THR A 300 12.64 -13.79 -6.45
C THR A 300 11.14 -13.61 -6.36
N TRP A 301 10.54 -12.98 -7.40
CA TRP A 301 9.09 -12.92 -7.52
C TRP A 301 8.54 -14.27 -8.00
N ASN A 302 7.64 -14.88 -7.25
CA ASN A 302 7.06 -16.19 -7.52
C ASN A 302 5.71 -16.12 -8.26
N GLY A 303 5.26 -14.94 -8.64
CA GLY A 303 3.99 -14.74 -9.35
C GLY A 303 2.75 -14.77 -8.45
N GLU A 304 2.94 -14.91 -7.15
CA GLU A 304 1.85 -14.84 -6.15
C GLU A 304 1.91 -13.52 -5.39
N ALA A 305 0.74 -13.01 -5.01
CA ALA A 305 0.64 -11.97 -4.01
C ALA A 305 1.29 -12.45 -2.71
N ALA A 306 1.88 -11.54 -1.92
CA ALA A 306 2.50 -11.90 -0.65
C ALA A 306 1.57 -12.78 0.19
N THR A 307 1.95 -14.03 0.41
CA THR A 307 1.07 -15.01 1.07
C THR A 307 0.96 -14.65 2.55
N PRO A 308 -0.25 -14.57 3.13
CA PRO A 308 -0.41 -14.42 4.58
C PRO A 308 0.31 -15.55 5.31
N ALA A 309 1.00 -15.23 6.40
CA ALA A 309 1.66 -16.23 7.22
C ALA A 309 0.69 -17.38 7.56
N ALA A 310 1.12 -18.62 7.31
CA ALA A 310 0.34 -19.81 7.58
C ALA A 310 -0.06 -19.90 9.07
N GLY A 311 -1.27 -19.50 9.39
CA GLY A 311 -1.83 -19.45 10.76
C GLY A 311 -3.31 -19.06 10.80
N ALA A 312 -3.84 -18.45 9.77
CA ALA A 312 -5.26 -18.11 9.70
C ALA A 312 -6.07 -19.35 9.28
N LYS A 313 -6.79 -19.95 10.22
CA LYS A 313 -7.80 -20.98 9.93
C LYS A 313 -8.78 -20.42 8.91
N LYS A 314 -8.90 -21.08 7.74
CA LYS A 314 -9.93 -20.79 6.74
C LYS A 314 -11.30 -20.91 7.40
N SER A 315 -11.95 -19.80 7.69
CA SER A 315 -13.39 -19.77 7.97
C SER A 315 -14.10 -19.98 6.62
N ALA A 316 -14.53 -21.20 6.36
CA ALA A 316 -15.40 -21.50 5.23
C ALA A 316 -16.80 -20.96 5.53
N ALA A 317 -17.10 -19.78 5.00
CA ALA A 317 -18.46 -19.30 4.84
C ALA A 317 -18.82 -19.30 3.35
N ALA A 318 -19.15 -20.48 2.83
CA ALA A 318 -19.79 -20.60 1.53
C ALA A 318 -21.26 -20.22 1.68
N GLY A 319 -21.57 -18.94 1.53
CA GLY A 319 -22.93 -18.46 1.32
C GLY A 319 -23.29 -18.60 -0.16
N LYS A 320 -24.08 -19.63 -0.51
CA LYS A 320 -24.76 -19.71 -1.81
C LYS A 320 -25.75 -18.55 -1.90
N ILE A 321 -25.47 -17.61 -2.78
CA ILE A 321 -26.51 -16.69 -3.26
C ILE A 321 -27.09 -17.30 -4.54
N THR A 322 -28.26 -17.93 -4.38
CA THR A 322 -29.12 -18.30 -5.50
C THR A 322 -30.07 -17.13 -5.77
N GLY A 323 -30.06 -16.61 -6.98
CA GLY A 323 -31.13 -15.83 -7.57
C GLY A 323 -30.95 -14.33 -7.58
N ALA A 324 -30.46 -13.81 -8.70
CA ALA A 324 -30.82 -12.50 -9.20
C ALA A 324 -30.86 -12.56 -10.72
N THR A 325 -32.07 -12.71 -11.22
CA THR A 325 -32.48 -12.47 -12.60
C THR A 325 -32.28 -10.99 -12.95
N SER A 326 -31.60 -10.78 -14.07
CA SER A 326 -31.66 -9.65 -15.02
C SER A 326 -32.39 -8.36 -14.57
N VAL A 327 -31.64 -7.32 -14.26
CA VAL A 327 -31.97 -5.92 -14.55
C VAL A 327 -30.74 -5.24 -15.17
N VAL A 328 -30.50 -5.53 -16.43
CA VAL A 328 -29.59 -4.77 -17.29
C VAL A 328 -30.45 -4.18 -18.39
N ALA A 329 -31.14 -3.08 -18.11
CA ALA A 329 -31.73 -2.20 -19.12
C ALA A 329 -32.42 -1.01 -18.45
N SER A 330 -31.67 -0.05 -17.87
CA SER A 330 -32.20 1.31 -17.62
C SER A 330 -31.19 2.32 -17.07
N LEU A 331 -29.89 2.09 -17.15
CA LEU A 331 -28.89 3.07 -16.69
C LEU A 331 -28.22 3.88 -17.82
N THR A 332 -28.53 3.63 -19.08
CA THR A 332 -28.02 4.43 -20.22
C THR A 332 -28.89 5.64 -20.59
N ALA A 333 -30.05 5.81 -19.98
CA ALA A 333 -30.95 6.93 -20.29
C ALA A 333 -30.92 8.08 -19.27
N ALA A 334 -30.34 7.90 -18.09
CA ALA A 334 -30.33 8.94 -17.05
C ALA A 334 -29.11 9.90 -17.15
N ALA A 335 -28.02 9.46 -17.74
CA ALA A 335 -26.82 10.31 -17.90
C ALA A 335 -26.94 11.36 -19.03
N ALA A 336 -27.87 11.16 -19.98
CA ALA A 336 -28.07 12.10 -21.07
C ALA A 336 -29.07 13.22 -20.77
N ALA A 337 -29.88 13.11 -19.70
CA ALA A 337 -30.90 14.11 -19.36
C ALA A 337 -30.41 15.19 -18.36
N ALA A 338 -29.26 15.00 -17.70
CA ALA A 338 -28.70 16.00 -16.79
C ALA A 338 -27.84 17.08 -17.46
N VAL A 339 -27.56 16.95 -18.77
CA VAL A 339 -26.71 17.92 -19.52
C VAL A 339 -27.56 19.03 -20.20
N PHE A 340 -28.90 18.97 -20.15
CA PHE A 340 -29.78 19.95 -20.82
C PHE A 340 -30.67 20.79 -19.89
N ALA A 341 -30.43 20.81 -18.59
CA ALA A 341 -31.17 21.68 -17.68
C ALA A 341 -30.24 22.37 -16.67
N LEU A 342 -29.38 23.29 -17.18
CA LEU A 342 -28.85 24.48 -16.45
C LEU A 342 -28.28 25.43 -17.50
#